data_92eed39f4bb42e870dcfeafd63ed9d6a
#
_entry.id   92eed39f4bb42e870dcfeafd63ed9d6a
#
_cell.length_a   1.000
_cell.length_b   1.000
_cell.length_c   1.000
_cell.angle_alpha   90.00
_cell.angle_beta   90.00
_cell.angle_gamma   90.00
#
_symmetry.space_group_name_H-M   'P 1'
#
loop_
_entity.id
_entity.type
_entity.pdbx_description
1 polymer ?
#
loop_
_entity_poly.entity_id
_entity_poly.type
_entity_poly.pdbx_seq_one_letter_code
_entity_poly.pdbx_strand_id
1 'polypeptide(L)'
;VVSYGVDKDTCLINYDEVRRLAHEHRPTVIVAGASAYPRTIDFAKFRAIADEVDAKLLVDMAHIAGLVAAGLHPTPIGHAHVTTTTTHKTLRGPRGGMILSDESFGKTLNSQIFPGIQGGPLMHIVAAKAVAFGEALRPRFKDYQAQVLRNTVTLGEELKNAKFNLVSGGTDNHLLLVDLTSKDITGKDAEHALDAAGITVNKNTVPFETRSPFVTSGIRIGTPALTTRGFRE
;
A
#
# COMPACT_ATOMS: atom_id res chain seq x y z
N VAL A 1 -0.20 5.66 -20.77
CA VAL A 1 0.10 4.88 -19.55
C VAL A 1 0.30 3.43 -19.98
N VAL A 2 1.36 2.81 -19.49
CA VAL A 2 1.66 1.38 -19.67
C VAL A 2 1.66 0.75 -18.29
N SER A 3 0.88 -0.33 -18.13
CA SER A 3 0.76 -1.02 -16.84
C SER A 3 1.72 -2.20 -16.79
N TYR A 4 2.40 -2.37 -15.69
CA TYR A 4 3.06 -3.63 -15.33
C TYR A 4 2.19 -4.40 -14.34
N GLY A 5 2.40 -5.71 -14.27
CA GLY A 5 1.59 -6.59 -13.44
C GLY A 5 2.43 -7.43 -12.47
N VAL A 6 1.81 -8.49 -12.02
CA VAL A 6 2.45 -9.51 -11.19
C VAL A 6 2.65 -10.79 -12.01
N ASP A 7 3.59 -11.61 -11.62
CA ASP A 7 3.79 -12.93 -12.17
C ASP A 7 2.55 -13.81 -11.93
N LYS A 8 2.22 -14.66 -12.90
CA LYS A 8 0.98 -15.45 -12.89
C LYS A 8 0.97 -16.54 -11.81
N ASP A 9 2.12 -17.15 -11.56
CA ASP A 9 2.20 -18.29 -10.65
C ASP A 9 2.43 -17.85 -9.21
N THR A 10 3.24 -16.81 -9.01
CA THR A 10 3.62 -16.32 -7.68
C THR A 10 2.79 -15.17 -7.18
N CYS A 11 2.10 -14.44 -8.06
CA CYS A 11 1.43 -13.18 -7.78
C CYS A 11 2.36 -12.11 -7.17
N LEU A 12 3.67 -12.19 -7.44
CA LEU A 12 4.67 -11.19 -7.07
C LEU A 12 4.93 -10.23 -8.23
N ILE A 13 5.37 -9.00 -7.90
CA ILE A 13 5.81 -8.03 -8.91
C ILE A 13 6.94 -8.64 -9.74
N ASN A 14 6.76 -8.70 -11.05
CA ASN A 14 7.76 -9.19 -11.99
C ASN A 14 8.68 -8.03 -12.42
N TYR A 15 9.82 -7.87 -11.74
CA TYR A 15 10.76 -6.78 -12.02
C TYR A 15 11.43 -6.89 -13.38
N ASP A 16 11.55 -8.09 -13.96
CA ASP A 16 12.10 -8.25 -15.31
C ASP A 16 11.10 -7.75 -16.36
N GLU A 17 9.82 -7.96 -16.13
CA GLU A 17 8.76 -7.39 -16.95
C GLU A 17 8.71 -5.86 -16.83
N VAL A 18 8.86 -5.32 -15.61
CA VAL A 18 8.98 -3.85 -15.41
C VAL A 18 10.15 -3.30 -16.22
N ARG A 19 11.32 -3.94 -16.17
CA ARG A 19 12.51 -3.54 -16.93
C ARG A 19 12.25 -3.61 -18.45
N ARG A 20 11.69 -4.71 -18.93
CA ARG A 20 11.36 -4.89 -20.35
C ARG A 20 10.46 -3.76 -20.85
N LEU A 21 9.37 -3.48 -20.13
CA LEU A 21 8.43 -2.41 -20.48
C LEU A 21 9.09 -1.03 -20.40
N ALA A 22 9.95 -0.79 -19.41
CA ALA A 22 10.67 0.48 -19.31
C ALA A 22 11.59 0.72 -20.52
N HIS A 23 12.32 -0.31 -20.96
CA HIS A 23 13.18 -0.20 -22.15
C HIS A 23 12.39 -0.05 -23.44
N GLU A 24 11.24 -0.72 -23.56
CA GLU A 24 10.38 -0.67 -24.75
C GLU A 24 9.71 0.70 -24.89
N HIS A 25 9.16 1.23 -23.78
CA HIS A 25 8.31 2.42 -23.84
C HIS A 25 9.00 3.72 -23.39
N ARG A 26 10.21 3.65 -22.82
CA ARG A 26 10.99 4.82 -22.37
C ARG A 26 10.15 5.86 -21.61
N PRO A 27 9.48 5.47 -20.51
CA PRO A 27 8.61 6.38 -19.78
C PRO A 27 9.41 7.51 -19.14
N THR A 28 8.81 8.69 -19.01
CA THR A 28 9.38 9.80 -18.22
C THR A 28 9.31 9.54 -16.72
N VAL A 29 8.29 8.79 -16.29
CA VAL A 29 8.06 8.45 -14.87
C VAL A 29 7.68 7.00 -14.74
N ILE A 30 8.31 6.29 -13.82
CA ILE A 30 7.87 4.99 -13.32
C ILE A 30 7.18 5.20 -11.97
N VAL A 31 5.97 4.67 -11.83
CA VAL A 31 5.20 4.76 -10.59
C VAL A 31 5.22 3.40 -9.89
N ALA A 32 5.65 3.37 -8.64
CA ALA A 32 5.59 2.18 -7.78
C ALA A 32 4.75 2.45 -6.52
N GLY A 33 4.23 1.40 -5.94
CA GLY A 33 3.32 1.46 -4.81
C GLY A 33 2.04 0.68 -5.10
N ALA A 34 1.31 0.30 -4.06
CA ALA A 34 0.12 -0.51 -4.22
C ALA A 34 -0.87 -0.31 -3.07
N SER A 35 -2.14 -0.53 -3.35
CA SER A 35 -3.23 -0.48 -2.36
C SER A 35 -3.69 -1.85 -1.87
N ALA A 36 -3.28 -2.93 -2.55
CA ALA A 36 -3.72 -4.30 -2.24
C ALA A 36 -2.61 -5.35 -2.41
N TYR A 37 -1.36 -4.95 -2.50
CA TYR A 37 -0.23 -5.87 -2.63
C TYR A 37 0.27 -6.29 -1.26
N PRO A 38 0.17 -7.59 -0.91
CA PRO A 38 0.46 -8.06 0.44
C PRO A 38 1.96 -8.35 0.69
N ARG A 39 2.83 -8.13 -0.29
CA ARG A 39 4.26 -8.47 -0.20
C ARG A 39 5.14 -7.24 -0.15
N THR A 40 6.38 -7.44 0.22
CA THR A 40 7.41 -6.41 0.21
C THR A 40 7.69 -5.90 -1.20
N ILE A 41 7.83 -4.57 -1.34
CA ILE A 41 8.21 -3.91 -2.59
C ILE A 41 9.70 -3.55 -2.51
N ASP A 42 10.46 -3.95 -3.52
CA ASP A 42 11.90 -3.64 -3.65
C ASP A 42 12.07 -2.31 -4.42
N PHE A 43 12.20 -1.22 -3.67
CA PHE A 43 12.35 0.11 -4.26
C PHE A 43 13.73 0.33 -4.91
N ALA A 44 14.76 -0.40 -4.45
CA ALA A 44 16.09 -0.33 -5.06
C ALA A 44 16.07 -0.90 -6.49
N LYS A 45 15.33 -2.01 -6.71
CA LYS A 45 15.14 -2.55 -8.06
C LYS A 45 14.38 -1.58 -8.96
N PHE A 46 13.31 -0.97 -8.47
CA PHE A 46 12.60 0.05 -9.23
C PHE A 46 13.49 1.23 -9.59
N ARG A 47 14.33 1.67 -8.65
CA ARG A 47 15.28 2.76 -8.90
C ARG A 47 16.31 2.38 -9.98
N ALA A 48 16.91 1.21 -9.89
CA ALA A 48 17.86 0.74 -10.90
C ALA A 48 17.22 0.69 -12.30
N ILE A 49 16.00 0.18 -12.42
CA ILE A 49 15.27 0.15 -13.70
C ILE A 49 14.98 1.58 -14.20
N ALA A 50 14.59 2.50 -13.32
CA ALA A 50 14.34 3.88 -13.69
C ALA A 50 15.61 4.57 -14.23
N ASP A 51 16.76 4.34 -13.59
CA ASP A 51 18.05 4.89 -14.00
C ASP A 51 18.50 4.32 -15.37
N GLU A 52 18.23 3.06 -15.67
CA GLU A 52 18.53 2.43 -16.97
C GLU A 52 17.87 3.15 -18.17
N VAL A 53 16.76 3.85 -17.94
CA VAL A 53 15.97 4.49 -18.98
C VAL A 53 15.84 6.02 -18.82
N ASP A 54 16.58 6.61 -17.87
CA ASP A 54 16.50 8.02 -17.46
C ASP A 54 15.10 8.47 -17.03
N ALA A 55 14.33 7.56 -16.45
CA ALA A 55 13.01 7.86 -15.90
C ALA A 55 13.12 8.37 -14.45
N LYS A 56 12.12 9.16 -14.02
CA LYS A 56 11.96 9.49 -12.60
C LYS A 56 11.14 8.39 -11.92
N LEU A 57 11.58 7.97 -10.72
CA LEU A 57 10.82 7.06 -9.89
C LEU A 57 9.94 7.85 -8.93
N LEU A 58 8.62 7.65 -9.03
CA LEU A 58 7.64 8.12 -8.06
C LEU A 58 7.12 6.91 -7.26
N VAL A 59 7.16 7.00 -5.95
CA VAL A 59 6.63 5.93 -5.08
C VAL A 59 5.48 6.47 -4.25
N ASP A 60 4.31 5.83 -4.35
CA ASP A 60 3.22 6.04 -3.40
C ASP A 60 3.27 4.96 -2.31
N MET A 61 3.72 5.36 -1.10
CA MET A 61 3.82 4.47 0.05
C MET A 61 2.60 4.57 0.99
N ALA A 62 1.50 5.14 0.54
CA ALA A 62 0.36 5.47 1.40
C ALA A 62 -0.11 4.30 2.30
N HIS A 63 -0.18 3.09 1.75
CA HIS A 63 -0.61 1.93 2.53
C HIS A 63 0.41 1.46 3.57
N ILE A 64 1.69 1.58 3.27
CA ILE A 64 2.78 1.04 4.11
C ILE A 64 3.55 2.11 4.89
N ALA A 65 3.16 3.40 4.80
CA ALA A 65 3.91 4.50 5.39
C ALA A 65 4.18 4.34 6.89
N GLY A 66 3.24 3.79 7.64
CA GLY A 66 3.44 3.50 9.07
C GLY A 66 4.48 2.40 9.32
N LEU A 67 4.51 1.36 8.48
CA LEU A 67 5.50 0.30 8.55
C LEU A 67 6.90 0.82 8.17
N VAL A 68 6.98 1.67 7.14
CA VAL A 68 8.22 2.35 6.73
C VAL A 68 8.74 3.23 7.87
N ALA A 69 7.89 4.06 8.47
CA ALA A 69 8.26 4.93 9.60
C ALA A 69 8.73 4.13 10.83
N ALA A 70 8.20 2.93 11.04
CA ALA A 70 8.60 2.02 12.10
C ALA A 70 9.85 1.19 11.77
N GLY A 71 10.38 1.27 10.54
CA GLY A 71 11.51 0.44 10.09
C GLY A 71 11.15 -1.04 9.89
N LEU A 72 9.88 -1.34 9.62
CA LEU A 72 9.36 -2.72 9.45
C LEU A 72 8.99 -3.04 7.98
N HIS A 73 9.25 -2.13 7.07
CA HIS A 73 9.19 -2.32 5.63
C HIS A 73 10.32 -1.49 5.01
N PRO A 74 10.93 -1.94 3.89
CA PRO A 74 11.92 -1.14 3.17
C PRO A 74 11.40 0.26 2.86
N THR A 75 12.26 1.26 3.01
CA THR A 75 11.91 2.65 2.73
C THR A 75 12.11 2.99 1.25
N PRO A 76 11.20 3.74 0.61
CA PRO A 76 11.45 4.34 -0.69
C PRO A 76 12.36 5.57 -0.63
N ILE A 77 12.53 6.17 0.56
CA ILE A 77 13.36 7.37 0.74
C ILE A 77 14.81 7.03 0.44
N GLY A 78 15.44 7.86 -0.39
CA GLY A 78 16.79 7.62 -0.93
C GLY A 78 16.80 6.76 -2.21
N HIS A 79 15.72 6.11 -2.56
CA HIS A 79 15.53 5.42 -3.85
C HIS A 79 14.62 6.21 -4.80
N ALA A 80 13.45 6.62 -4.34
CA ALA A 80 12.52 7.39 -5.14
C ALA A 80 12.97 8.85 -5.31
N HIS A 81 12.71 9.43 -6.47
CA HIS A 81 12.88 10.87 -6.71
C HIS A 81 11.80 11.68 -6.00
N VAL A 82 10.57 11.14 -6.00
CA VAL A 82 9.43 11.71 -5.30
C VAL A 82 8.69 10.58 -4.60
N THR A 83 8.36 10.78 -3.33
CA THR A 83 7.54 9.83 -2.56
C THR A 83 6.26 10.53 -2.11
N THR A 84 5.12 9.93 -2.39
CA THR A 84 3.82 10.39 -1.92
C THR A 84 3.28 9.45 -0.83
N THR A 85 2.49 9.98 0.06
CA THR A 85 1.78 9.20 1.05
C THR A 85 0.51 9.90 1.52
N THR A 86 -0.44 9.12 2.00
CA THR A 86 -1.51 9.61 2.87
C THR A 86 -1.05 9.55 4.33
N THR A 87 -1.65 10.38 5.18
CA THR A 87 -1.34 10.40 6.62
C THR A 87 -2.31 9.56 7.46
N HIS A 88 -3.41 9.07 6.89
CA HIS A 88 -4.55 8.46 7.61
C HIS A 88 -4.70 6.94 7.46
N LYS A 89 -3.68 6.23 6.95
CA LYS A 89 -3.68 4.76 6.86
C LYS A 89 -2.79 4.18 7.96
N THR A 90 -1.80 3.36 7.61
CA THR A 90 -0.88 2.78 8.62
C THR A 90 -0.12 3.83 9.42
N LEU A 91 0.09 5.04 8.90
CA LEU A 91 0.71 6.15 9.63
C LEU A 91 -0.17 6.69 10.78
N ARG A 92 -1.48 6.36 10.78
CA ARG A 92 -2.42 6.60 11.88
C ARG A 92 -2.65 8.08 12.21
N GLY A 93 -2.57 8.94 11.22
CA GLY A 93 -2.79 10.39 11.35
C GLY A 93 -4.15 10.86 10.79
N PRO A 94 -4.33 12.18 10.67
CA PRO A 94 -5.54 12.76 10.10
C PRO A 94 -5.62 12.50 8.59
N ARG A 95 -6.81 12.69 8.00
CA ARG A 95 -6.99 12.67 6.55
C ARG A 95 -6.18 13.78 5.90
N GLY A 96 -5.27 13.39 5.03
CA GLY A 96 -4.39 14.30 4.32
C GLY A 96 -3.33 13.54 3.51
N GLY A 97 -2.52 14.29 2.79
CA GLY A 97 -1.40 13.78 2.03
C GLY A 97 -0.09 14.47 2.43
N MET A 98 1.01 13.88 2.00
CA MET A 98 2.36 14.41 2.16
C MET A 98 3.18 14.00 0.94
N ILE A 99 4.07 14.89 0.50
CA ILE A 99 5.05 14.63 -0.54
C ILE A 99 6.43 14.81 0.08
N LEU A 100 7.32 13.87 -0.19
CA LEU A 100 8.72 13.91 0.19
C LEU A 100 9.57 13.83 -1.06
N SER A 101 10.60 14.66 -1.16
CA SER A 101 11.54 14.67 -2.29
C SER A 101 12.84 15.32 -1.89
N ASP A 102 13.84 15.20 -2.76
CA ASP A 102 15.04 16.04 -2.67
C ASP A 102 14.69 17.51 -2.90
N GLU A 103 15.53 18.40 -2.40
CA GLU A 103 15.34 19.86 -2.49
C GLU A 103 15.23 20.34 -3.94
N SER A 104 15.90 19.68 -4.88
CA SER A 104 15.84 19.99 -6.32
C SER A 104 14.41 20.00 -6.89
N PHE A 105 13.50 19.21 -6.33
CA PHE A 105 12.09 19.17 -6.72
C PHE A 105 11.20 20.16 -5.94
N GLY A 106 11.70 20.71 -4.83
CA GLY A 106 10.91 21.48 -3.86
C GLY A 106 10.17 22.65 -4.47
N LYS A 107 10.87 23.49 -5.28
CA LYS A 107 10.25 24.66 -5.93
C LYS A 107 9.10 24.26 -6.87
N THR A 108 9.32 23.24 -7.69
CA THR A 108 8.33 22.76 -8.66
C THR A 108 7.13 22.17 -7.93
N LEU A 109 7.34 21.27 -6.97
CA LEU A 109 6.26 20.64 -6.20
C LEU A 109 5.44 21.69 -5.44
N ASN A 110 6.08 22.63 -4.76
CA ASN A 110 5.38 23.69 -4.04
C ASN A 110 4.49 24.51 -4.96
N SER A 111 4.99 24.93 -6.13
CA SER A 111 4.20 25.74 -7.07
C SER A 111 3.06 24.96 -7.71
N GLN A 112 3.23 23.66 -7.94
CA GLN A 112 2.17 22.80 -8.48
C GLN A 112 1.09 22.48 -7.43
N ILE A 113 1.47 22.41 -6.16
CA ILE A 113 0.48 22.26 -5.07
C ILE A 113 -0.26 23.57 -4.84
N PHE A 114 0.48 24.68 -4.63
CA PHE A 114 -0.13 25.99 -4.40
C PHE A 114 0.60 27.07 -5.23
N PRO A 115 -0.11 27.83 -6.09
CA PRO A 115 -1.57 27.79 -6.32
C PRO A 115 -2.02 26.80 -7.40
N GLY A 116 -1.16 25.85 -7.84
CA GLY A 116 -1.40 25.00 -8.99
C GLY A 116 -2.74 24.23 -8.92
N ILE A 117 -2.88 23.32 -7.94
CA ILE A 117 -4.06 22.45 -7.81
C ILE A 117 -4.80 22.59 -6.48
N GLN A 118 -4.21 23.23 -5.47
CA GLN A 118 -4.79 23.45 -4.15
C GLN A 118 -4.79 24.94 -3.77
N GLY A 119 -5.58 25.30 -2.75
CA GLY A 119 -5.62 26.61 -2.13
C GLY A 119 -5.05 26.59 -0.72
N GLY A 120 -5.58 27.45 0.16
CA GLY A 120 -5.15 27.53 1.56
C GLY A 120 -5.31 26.21 2.31
N PRO A 121 -4.29 25.78 3.08
CA PRO A 121 -4.33 24.53 3.81
C PRO A 121 -5.27 24.62 5.02
N LEU A 122 -5.84 23.47 5.39
CA LEU A 122 -6.63 23.32 6.62
C LEU A 122 -5.68 23.22 7.82
N MET A 123 -5.53 24.31 8.59
CA MET A 123 -4.54 24.41 9.67
C MET A 123 -4.78 23.42 10.80
N HIS A 124 -6.03 23.06 11.09
CA HIS A 124 -6.32 21.98 12.05
C HIS A 124 -5.80 20.63 11.61
N ILE A 125 -5.78 20.35 10.29
CA ILE A 125 -5.16 19.14 9.72
C ILE A 125 -3.63 19.22 9.83
N VAL A 126 -3.03 20.39 9.59
CA VAL A 126 -1.59 20.59 9.78
C VAL A 126 -1.19 20.33 11.23
N ALA A 127 -1.92 20.88 12.18
CA ALA A 127 -1.69 20.63 13.61
C ALA A 127 -1.86 19.15 13.98
N ALA A 128 -2.91 18.50 13.48
CA ALA A 128 -3.14 17.07 13.69
C ALA A 128 -2.02 16.18 13.09
N LYS A 129 -1.46 16.55 11.92
CA LYS A 129 -0.28 15.87 11.36
C LYS A 129 0.91 15.99 12.29
N ALA A 130 1.17 17.17 12.87
CA ALA A 130 2.29 17.38 13.79
C ALA A 130 2.18 16.45 15.02
N VAL A 131 0.97 16.32 15.59
CA VAL A 131 0.71 15.38 16.70
C VAL A 131 0.96 13.94 16.27
N ALA A 132 0.40 13.53 15.13
CA ALA A 132 0.55 12.16 14.60
C ALA A 132 2.01 11.80 14.34
N PHE A 133 2.80 12.73 13.78
CA PHE A 133 4.23 12.50 13.53
C PHE A 133 5.01 12.44 14.85
N GLY A 134 4.67 13.27 15.83
CA GLY A 134 5.22 13.19 17.18
C GLY A 134 4.90 11.84 17.86
N GLU A 135 3.72 11.26 17.61
CA GLU A 135 3.39 9.91 18.06
C GLU A 135 4.18 8.82 17.34
N ALA A 136 4.34 8.96 16.01
CA ALA A 136 5.07 8.02 15.18
C ALA A 136 6.57 7.94 15.51
N LEU A 137 7.15 8.98 16.09
CA LEU A 137 8.53 9.00 16.57
C LEU A 137 8.73 8.26 17.90
N ARG A 138 7.67 7.90 18.60
CA ARG A 138 7.78 7.24 19.91
C ARG A 138 8.01 5.72 19.75
N PRO A 139 8.78 5.07 20.63
CA PRO A 139 9.01 3.62 20.58
C PRO A 139 7.72 2.80 20.52
N ARG A 140 6.69 3.19 21.26
CA ARG A 140 5.38 2.52 21.26
C ARG A 140 4.72 2.44 19.87
N PHE A 141 5.06 3.34 18.94
CA PHE A 141 4.54 3.26 17.58
C PHE A 141 5.15 2.07 16.81
N LYS A 142 6.44 1.80 17.04
CA LYS A 142 7.11 0.62 16.48
C LYS A 142 6.50 -0.66 17.03
N ASP A 143 6.23 -0.70 18.34
CA ASP A 143 5.57 -1.86 18.99
C ASP A 143 4.17 -2.09 18.40
N TYR A 144 3.42 -1.00 18.20
CA TYR A 144 2.11 -1.05 17.53
C TYR A 144 2.21 -1.61 16.12
N GLN A 145 3.13 -1.13 15.29
CA GLN A 145 3.29 -1.62 13.91
C GLN A 145 3.76 -3.09 13.89
N ALA A 146 4.62 -3.49 14.81
CA ALA A 146 5.02 -4.88 14.97
C ALA A 146 3.81 -5.77 15.32
N GLN A 147 2.91 -5.29 16.20
CA GLN A 147 1.68 -6.00 16.53
C GLN A 147 0.74 -6.09 15.31
N VAL A 148 0.66 -5.04 14.47
CA VAL A 148 -0.09 -5.08 13.21
C VAL A 148 0.39 -6.23 12.32
N LEU A 149 1.69 -6.39 12.17
CA LEU A 149 2.27 -7.47 11.36
C LEU A 149 1.94 -8.85 11.95
N ARG A 150 2.13 -9.05 13.26
CA ARG A 150 1.79 -10.33 13.91
C ARG A 150 0.33 -10.68 13.71
N ASN A 151 -0.58 -9.75 13.98
CA ASN A 151 -2.00 -9.95 13.78
C ASN A 151 -2.34 -10.33 12.33
N THR A 152 -1.67 -9.72 11.34
CA THR A 152 -1.93 -10.04 9.93
C THR A 152 -1.43 -11.45 9.59
N VAL A 153 -0.26 -11.84 10.08
CA VAL A 153 0.29 -13.18 9.86
C VAL A 153 -0.63 -14.24 10.49
N THR A 154 -1.02 -14.07 11.76
CA THR A 154 -1.92 -15.00 12.45
C THR A 154 -3.25 -15.14 11.72
N LEU A 155 -3.87 -14.01 11.32
CA LEU A 155 -5.10 -14.05 10.53
C LEU A 155 -4.91 -14.80 9.21
N GLY A 156 -3.77 -14.60 8.56
CA GLY A 156 -3.42 -15.30 7.32
C GLY A 156 -3.30 -16.82 7.51
N GLU A 157 -2.66 -17.26 8.59
CA GLU A 157 -2.54 -18.69 8.93
C GLU A 157 -3.91 -19.32 9.21
N GLU A 158 -4.78 -18.65 9.99
CA GLU A 158 -6.12 -19.15 10.28
C GLU A 158 -7.00 -19.22 9.01
N LEU A 159 -6.90 -18.24 8.13
CA LEU A 159 -7.59 -18.29 6.84
C LEU A 159 -7.12 -19.46 5.96
N LYS A 160 -5.81 -19.75 5.93
CA LYS A 160 -5.27 -20.94 5.24
C LYS A 160 -5.77 -22.23 5.86
N ASN A 161 -5.78 -22.34 7.20
CA ASN A 161 -6.31 -23.48 7.93
C ASN A 161 -7.78 -23.73 7.56
N ALA A 162 -8.56 -22.65 7.39
CA ALA A 162 -9.95 -22.67 6.92
C ALA A 162 -10.09 -22.86 5.40
N LYS A 163 -8.99 -23.17 4.69
CA LYS A 163 -8.96 -23.45 3.25
C LYS A 163 -9.36 -22.25 2.38
N PHE A 164 -9.07 -21.03 2.82
CA PHE A 164 -9.12 -19.87 1.96
C PHE A 164 -7.82 -19.71 1.18
N ASN A 165 -7.93 -19.22 -0.06
CA ASN A 165 -6.79 -18.95 -0.92
C ASN A 165 -6.30 -17.52 -0.69
N LEU A 166 -5.04 -17.37 -0.25
CA LEU A 166 -4.39 -16.07 -0.10
C LEU A 166 -3.55 -15.77 -1.33
N VAL A 167 -3.79 -14.63 -1.96
CA VAL A 167 -2.98 -14.16 -3.08
C VAL A 167 -1.52 -14.06 -2.64
N SER A 168 -0.60 -14.51 -3.47
CA SER A 168 0.85 -14.67 -3.17
C SER A 168 1.17 -15.56 -1.96
N GLY A 169 0.22 -16.40 -1.50
CA GLY A 169 0.42 -17.35 -0.42
C GLY A 169 0.52 -16.75 0.99
N GLY A 170 0.23 -15.45 1.18
CA GLY A 170 0.27 -14.81 2.50
C GLY A 170 0.62 -13.33 2.47
N THR A 171 1.29 -12.83 3.51
CA THR A 171 1.59 -11.40 3.65
C THR A 171 2.93 -11.13 4.34
N ASP A 172 3.54 -10.01 3.96
CA ASP A 172 4.72 -9.42 4.62
C ASP A 172 4.37 -8.07 5.28
N ASN A 173 3.09 -7.65 5.21
CA ASN A 173 2.67 -6.33 5.66
C ASN A 173 1.33 -6.35 6.44
N HIS A 174 0.58 -5.26 6.44
CA HIS A 174 -0.60 -5.01 7.25
C HIS A 174 -1.91 -5.53 6.65
N LEU A 175 -1.88 -6.13 5.47
CA LEU A 175 -3.08 -6.58 4.76
C LEU A 175 -2.93 -7.97 4.15
N LEU A 176 -4.07 -8.58 3.89
CA LEU A 176 -4.23 -9.81 3.13
C LEU A 176 -5.16 -9.55 1.95
N LEU A 177 -4.88 -10.16 0.82
CA LEU A 177 -5.78 -10.27 -0.31
C LEU A 177 -6.24 -11.72 -0.42
N VAL A 178 -7.53 -11.94 -0.21
CA VAL A 178 -8.15 -13.28 -0.19
C VAL A 178 -8.87 -13.48 -1.50
N ASP A 179 -8.53 -14.55 -2.22
CA ASP A 179 -9.23 -14.98 -3.42
C ASP A 179 -10.36 -15.96 -3.03
N LEU A 180 -11.58 -15.59 -3.35
CA LEU A 180 -12.80 -16.33 -3.02
C LEU A 180 -13.30 -17.21 -4.17
N THR A 181 -12.59 -17.26 -5.30
CA THR A 181 -12.99 -18.03 -6.49
C THR A 181 -13.24 -19.50 -6.15
N SER A 182 -12.38 -20.12 -5.33
CA SER A 182 -12.51 -21.52 -4.92
C SER A 182 -13.70 -21.80 -3.99
N LYS A 183 -14.34 -20.75 -3.46
CA LYS A 183 -15.52 -20.85 -2.59
C LYS A 183 -16.82 -20.52 -3.32
N ASP A 184 -16.74 -20.18 -4.61
CA ASP A 184 -17.86 -19.74 -5.43
C ASP A 184 -18.62 -18.53 -4.84
N ILE A 185 -17.89 -17.65 -4.16
CA ILE A 185 -18.41 -16.41 -3.55
C ILE A 185 -17.81 -15.22 -4.28
N THR A 186 -18.63 -14.18 -4.52
CA THR A 186 -18.10 -12.93 -5.07
C THR A 186 -17.53 -12.04 -3.96
N GLY A 187 -16.58 -11.18 -4.32
CA GLY A 187 -16.07 -10.18 -3.37
C GLY A 187 -17.18 -9.28 -2.82
N LYS A 188 -18.17 -8.93 -3.67
CA LYS A 188 -19.34 -8.14 -3.28
C LYS A 188 -20.21 -8.85 -2.24
N ASP A 189 -20.52 -10.15 -2.43
CA ASP A 189 -21.35 -10.89 -1.50
C ASP A 189 -20.62 -11.08 -0.17
N ALA A 190 -19.32 -11.35 -0.21
CA ALA A 190 -18.49 -11.47 0.98
C ALA A 190 -18.41 -10.13 1.76
N GLU A 191 -18.23 -9.00 1.05
CA GLU A 191 -18.23 -7.65 1.66
C GLU A 191 -19.55 -7.41 2.40
N HIS A 192 -20.70 -7.68 1.77
CA HIS A 192 -22.00 -7.46 2.37
C HIS A 192 -22.27 -8.41 3.57
N ALA A 193 -21.91 -9.69 3.45
CA ALA A 193 -22.10 -10.65 4.52
C ALA A 193 -21.25 -10.34 5.76
N LEU A 194 -19.99 -9.93 5.54
CA LEU A 194 -19.09 -9.53 6.62
C LEU A 194 -19.51 -8.21 7.25
N ASP A 195 -19.98 -7.24 6.47
CA ASP A 195 -20.50 -5.95 6.99
C ASP A 195 -21.74 -6.20 7.89
N ALA A 196 -22.65 -7.08 7.47
CA ALA A 196 -23.80 -7.49 8.29
C ALA A 196 -23.38 -8.16 9.60
N ALA A 197 -22.21 -8.80 9.65
CA ALA A 197 -21.61 -9.37 10.86
C ALA A 197 -20.75 -8.36 11.66
N GLY A 198 -20.71 -7.10 11.26
CA GLY A 198 -19.89 -6.06 11.91
C GLY A 198 -18.39 -6.13 11.57
N ILE A 199 -18.02 -6.83 10.50
CA ILE A 199 -16.64 -6.98 10.03
C ILE A 199 -16.46 -6.17 8.74
N THR A 200 -15.84 -5.00 8.83
CA THR A 200 -15.62 -4.13 7.69
C THR A 200 -14.41 -4.59 6.87
N VAL A 201 -14.66 -4.98 5.64
CA VAL A 201 -13.67 -5.28 4.61
C VAL A 201 -14.03 -4.51 3.34
N ASN A 202 -13.25 -4.65 2.29
CA ASN A 202 -13.69 -4.19 0.98
C ASN A 202 -13.49 -5.27 -0.07
N LYS A 203 -14.47 -5.39 -0.98
CA LYS A 203 -14.28 -6.19 -2.19
C LYS A 203 -13.07 -5.67 -2.96
N ASN A 204 -12.32 -6.58 -3.55
CA ASN A 204 -11.10 -6.26 -4.27
C ASN A 204 -10.92 -7.21 -5.45
N THR A 205 -10.42 -6.68 -6.57
CA THR A 205 -9.98 -7.53 -7.66
C THR A 205 -8.78 -8.37 -7.23
N VAL A 206 -8.70 -9.59 -7.75
CA VAL A 206 -7.52 -10.45 -7.60
C VAL A 206 -6.65 -10.36 -8.86
N PRO A 207 -5.38 -10.75 -8.83
CA PRO A 207 -4.59 -10.85 -10.05
C PRO A 207 -5.31 -11.67 -11.12
N PHE A 208 -5.26 -11.21 -12.37
CA PHE A 208 -5.92 -11.84 -13.51
C PHE A 208 -7.44 -11.94 -13.39
N GLU A 209 -8.06 -10.96 -12.71
CA GLU A 209 -9.50 -10.88 -12.46
C GLU A 209 -10.32 -11.00 -13.77
N THR A 210 -11.33 -11.84 -13.74
CA THR A 210 -12.25 -12.05 -14.86
C THR A 210 -13.62 -11.44 -14.64
N ARG A 211 -13.95 -11.10 -13.39
CA ARG A 211 -15.23 -10.46 -13.03
C ARG A 211 -15.13 -8.94 -13.15
N SER A 212 -16.28 -8.29 -13.27
CA SER A 212 -16.36 -6.83 -13.25
C SER A 212 -15.78 -6.26 -11.94
N PRO A 213 -15.11 -5.08 -11.97
CA PRO A 213 -14.62 -4.38 -10.78
C PRO A 213 -15.71 -4.06 -9.74
N PHE A 214 -16.98 -4.06 -10.13
CA PHE A 214 -18.13 -3.87 -9.22
C PHE A 214 -18.54 -5.15 -8.47
N VAL A 215 -18.07 -6.31 -8.91
CA VAL A 215 -18.37 -7.63 -8.34
C VAL A 215 -17.14 -8.21 -7.64
N THR A 216 -16.03 -8.33 -8.36
CA THR A 216 -14.73 -8.86 -7.96
C THR A 216 -14.74 -10.32 -7.51
N SER A 217 -13.57 -10.93 -7.42
CA SER A 217 -13.39 -12.31 -6.95
C SER A 217 -12.73 -12.39 -5.57
N GLY A 218 -12.37 -11.26 -4.97
CA GLY A 218 -11.68 -11.25 -3.69
C GLY A 218 -12.13 -10.17 -2.72
N ILE A 219 -11.57 -10.25 -1.54
CA ILE A 219 -11.66 -9.23 -0.48
C ILE A 219 -10.28 -8.86 0.03
N ARG A 220 -10.12 -7.61 0.43
CA ARG A 220 -8.93 -7.14 1.13
C ARG A 220 -9.25 -6.94 2.61
N ILE A 221 -8.41 -7.53 3.46
CA ILE A 221 -8.53 -7.46 4.92
C ILE A 221 -7.26 -6.82 5.46
N GLY A 222 -7.38 -5.92 6.44
CA GLY A 222 -6.25 -5.28 7.10
C GLY A 222 -6.41 -5.25 8.61
N THR A 223 -5.31 -5.30 9.34
CA THR A 223 -5.29 -5.40 10.80
C THR A 223 -4.98 -4.11 11.57
N PRO A 224 -4.62 -2.95 10.97
CA PRO A 224 -4.31 -1.76 11.74
C PRO A 224 -5.44 -1.29 12.67
N ALA A 225 -6.69 -1.31 12.20
CA ALA A 225 -7.85 -0.90 12.99
C ALA A 225 -8.11 -1.86 14.17
N LEU A 226 -8.00 -3.17 13.94
CA LEU A 226 -8.13 -4.19 14.99
C LEU A 226 -7.04 -4.02 16.05
N THR A 227 -5.79 -3.84 15.62
CA THR A 227 -4.66 -3.61 16.52
C THR A 227 -4.85 -2.34 17.36
N THR A 228 -5.37 -1.26 16.76
CA THR A 228 -5.70 -0.02 17.49
C THR A 228 -6.77 -0.26 18.55
N ARG A 229 -7.70 -1.19 18.33
CA ARG A 229 -8.74 -1.60 19.29
C ARG A 229 -8.25 -2.59 20.35
N GLY A 230 -6.97 -2.94 20.34
CA GLY A 230 -6.35 -3.83 21.34
C GLY A 230 -6.36 -5.31 20.99
N PHE A 231 -6.75 -5.69 19.77
CA PHE A 231 -6.67 -7.09 19.31
C PHE A 231 -5.22 -7.54 19.21
N ARG A 232 -5.00 -8.79 19.56
CA ARG A 232 -3.74 -9.52 19.44
C ARG A 232 -3.97 -10.86 18.76
N GLU A 233 -2.90 -11.59 18.51
CA GLU A 233 -2.91 -12.97 18.01
C GLU A 233 -3.57 -13.97 18.95
#